data_e1080268e1979a668db0f05c4ee20931
#
_entry.id   e1080268e1979a668db0f05c4ee20931
#
_cell.length_a   1.000
_cell.length_b   1.000
_cell.length_c   1.000
_cell.angle_alpha   90.00
_cell.angle_beta   90.00
_cell.angle_gamma   90.00
#
_symmetry.space_group_name_H-M   'P 1'
#
loop_
_entity.id
_entity.type
_entity.pdbx_description
1 polymer ?
#
loop_
_entity_poly.entity_id
_entity_poly.type
_entity_poly.pdbx_seq_one_letter_code
_entity_poly.pdbx_strand_id
1 'polypeptide(L)'
;MPIPSNREPEITESLEAIFGASLNELHTALPARVERYDAANQRADAKPVFLRVFLDEDGKEQTYEYPIVTDVPVHFPRGGGAYIHLPIAAGDLVLLVCAQRSLDRYLETDGKQVIDTQDARRHHFSDAVAFAGLSTSKSKIELSDPKDLIVGLEDGTAEIHVQPGGKVFVKAGSVMLGASGLSGDNALVRNKEFQALVKAFNAHVHATGTGPSSSPTSVPNQVPVVAEASTTVYAK
;
A
#
# COMPACT_ATOMS: atom_id res chain seq x y z
N MET A 1 -1.98 51.20 -32.18
CA MET A 1 -2.84 50.06 -31.85
C MET A 1 -2.80 49.12 -33.04
N PRO A 2 -2.33 47.88 -32.90
CA PRO A 2 -2.51 46.90 -33.95
C PRO A 2 -3.98 46.56 -34.06
N ILE A 3 -4.52 46.66 -35.25
CA ILE A 3 -5.87 46.21 -35.59
C ILE A 3 -5.89 44.70 -35.38
N PRO A 4 -6.84 44.12 -34.58
CA PRO A 4 -6.95 42.66 -34.51
C PRO A 4 -7.22 42.16 -35.93
N SER A 5 -6.40 41.24 -36.40
CA SER A 5 -6.58 40.61 -37.71
C SER A 5 -7.86 39.78 -37.63
N ASN A 6 -8.92 40.28 -38.22
CA ASN A 6 -10.20 39.58 -38.37
C ASN A 6 -10.08 38.55 -39.50
N ARG A 7 -9.01 37.72 -39.42
CA ARG A 7 -8.74 36.64 -40.34
C ARG A 7 -9.49 35.42 -39.88
N GLU A 8 -10.34 34.89 -40.73
CA GLU A 8 -10.93 33.56 -40.48
C GLU A 8 -9.78 32.54 -40.36
N PRO A 9 -9.79 31.67 -39.31
CA PRO A 9 -8.75 30.69 -39.13
C PRO A 9 -8.72 29.73 -40.32
N GLU A 10 -7.51 29.36 -40.75
CA GLU A 10 -7.37 28.35 -41.79
C GLU A 10 -7.88 27.02 -41.31
N ILE A 11 -8.36 26.17 -42.21
CA ILE A 11 -8.89 24.83 -41.88
C ILE A 11 -7.90 24.05 -41.00
N THR A 12 -6.60 24.16 -41.27
CA THR A 12 -5.53 23.53 -40.50
C THR A 12 -5.51 24.03 -39.05
N GLU A 13 -5.58 25.35 -38.85
CA GLU A 13 -5.60 25.98 -37.53
C GLU A 13 -6.87 25.54 -36.73
N SER A 14 -8.01 25.45 -37.39
CA SER A 14 -9.26 24.97 -36.81
C SER A 14 -9.18 23.49 -36.41
N LEU A 15 -8.58 22.66 -37.27
CA LEU A 15 -8.37 21.23 -36.97
C LEU A 15 -7.40 21.04 -35.80
N GLU A 16 -6.29 21.77 -35.75
CA GLU A 16 -5.36 21.72 -34.63
C GLU A 16 -6.01 22.14 -33.32
N ALA A 17 -6.83 23.19 -33.33
CA ALA A 17 -7.58 23.64 -32.17
C ALA A 17 -8.59 22.57 -31.67
N ILE A 18 -9.31 21.93 -32.60
CA ILE A 18 -10.25 20.85 -32.26
C ILE A 18 -9.51 19.65 -31.70
N PHE A 19 -8.39 19.24 -32.30
CA PHE A 19 -7.55 18.15 -31.79
C PHE A 19 -7.00 18.47 -30.41
N GLY A 20 -6.47 19.68 -30.19
CA GLY A 20 -5.98 20.13 -28.92
C GLY A 20 -7.06 20.10 -27.83
N ALA A 21 -8.25 20.62 -28.13
CA ALA A 21 -9.39 20.57 -27.23
C ALA A 21 -9.80 19.12 -26.88
N SER A 22 -9.84 18.24 -27.88
CA SER A 22 -10.18 16.83 -27.69
C SER A 22 -9.13 16.09 -26.84
N LEU A 23 -7.85 16.40 -26.99
CA LEU A 23 -6.77 15.82 -26.17
C LEU A 23 -6.84 16.29 -24.73
N ASN A 24 -7.24 17.55 -24.49
CA ASN A 24 -7.39 18.09 -23.15
C ASN A 24 -8.53 17.43 -22.35
N GLU A 25 -9.52 16.86 -23.03
CA GLU A 25 -10.62 16.10 -22.39
C GLU A 25 -10.30 14.59 -22.22
N LEU A 26 -9.17 14.15 -22.76
CA LEU A 26 -8.76 12.75 -22.66
C LEU A 26 -7.89 12.53 -21.42
N HIS A 27 -8.46 11.94 -20.38
CA HIS A 27 -7.74 11.66 -19.15
C HIS A 27 -7.19 10.23 -19.16
N THR A 28 -5.90 10.07 -18.89
CA THR A 28 -5.24 8.76 -18.81
C THR A 28 -4.90 8.39 -17.38
N ALA A 29 -4.05 9.17 -16.73
CA ALA A 29 -3.68 9.00 -15.35
C ALA A 29 -3.30 10.35 -14.73
N LEU A 30 -3.71 10.57 -13.49
CA LEU A 30 -3.47 11.80 -12.73
C LEU A 30 -3.07 11.47 -11.29
N PRO A 31 -1.97 12.04 -10.76
CA PRO A 31 -1.72 12.03 -9.33
C PRO A 31 -2.84 12.75 -8.58
N ALA A 32 -3.28 12.15 -7.47
CA ALA A 32 -4.33 12.71 -6.64
C ALA A 32 -4.03 12.46 -5.16
N ARG A 33 -4.66 13.27 -4.31
CA ARG A 33 -4.65 13.10 -2.87
C ARG A 33 -6.02 12.59 -2.41
N VAL A 34 -6.00 11.62 -1.52
CA VAL A 34 -7.22 11.11 -0.88
C VAL A 34 -7.76 12.17 0.07
N GLU A 35 -9.01 12.56 -0.09
CA GLU A 35 -9.73 13.44 0.82
C GLU A 35 -10.57 12.65 1.84
N ARG A 36 -11.11 11.52 1.42
CA ARG A 36 -11.88 10.59 2.25
C ARG A 36 -11.72 9.18 1.74
N TYR A 37 -11.69 8.21 2.66
CA TYR A 37 -11.71 6.78 2.34
C TYR A 37 -12.82 6.06 3.10
N ASP A 38 -13.64 5.30 2.37
CA ASP A 38 -14.64 4.38 2.90
C ASP A 38 -14.10 2.95 2.83
N ALA A 39 -13.63 2.46 3.97
CA ALA A 39 -13.03 1.13 4.08
C ALA A 39 -14.06 0.00 3.86
N ALA A 40 -15.35 0.22 4.18
CA ALA A 40 -16.38 -0.80 4.03
C ALA A 40 -16.69 -1.09 2.56
N ASN A 41 -16.69 -0.04 1.74
CA ASN A 41 -16.95 -0.12 0.31
C ASN A 41 -15.67 -0.08 -0.55
N GLN A 42 -14.49 0.12 0.06
CA GLN A 42 -13.20 0.27 -0.62
C GLN A 42 -13.23 1.38 -1.69
N ARG A 43 -13.82 2.53 -1.31
CA ARG A 43 -13.99 3.71 -2.16
C ARG A 43 -13.28 4.92 -1.58
N ALA A 44 -12.70 5.73 -2.43
CA ALA A 44 -12.06 6.98 -2.04
C ALA A 44 -12.67 8.18 -2.77
N ASP A 45 -12.73 9.31 -2.07
CA ASP A 45 -12.87 10.60 -2.71
C ASP A 45 -11.45 11.16 -2.87
N ALA A 46 -11.06 11.47 -4.10
CA ALA A 46 -9.70 11.87 -4.41
C ALA A 46 -9.68 13.19 -5.20
N LYS A 47 -8.77 14.09 -4.82
CA LYS A 47 -8.57 15.37 -5.50
C LYS A 47 -7.29 15.32 -6.33
N PRO A 48 -7.37 15.47 -7.67
CA PRO A 48 -6.18 15.61 -8.51
C PRO A 48 -5.31 16.79 -8.04
N VAL A 49 -3.99 16.60 -8.03
CA VAL A 49 -3.04 17.60 -7.52
C VAL A 49 -2.43 18.48 -8.60
N PHE A 50 -2.85 18.30 -9.85
CA PHE A 50 -2.48 19.17 -10.97
C PHE A 50 -3.57 20.20 -11.23
N LEU A 51 -3.21 21.28 -11.87
CA LEU A 51 -4.15 22.25 -12.41
C LEU A 51 -4.53 21.86 -13.84
N ARG A 52 -5.78 22.08 -14.18
CA ARG A 52 -6.24 22.03 -15.58
C ARG A 52 -5.88 23.37 -16.23
N VAL A 53 -5.27 23.30 -17.40
CA VAL A 53 -4.86 24.46 -18.18
C VAL A 53 -5.67 24.50 -19.47
N PHE A 54 -6.23 25.63 -19.81
CA PHE A 54 -6.85 25.87 -21.12
C PHE A 54 -6.65 27.33 -21.53
N LEU A 55 -6.78 27.56 -22.83
CA LEU A 55 -6.69 28.88 -23.40
C LEU A 55 -8.08 29.54 -23.40
N ASP A 56 -8.17 30.78 -22.96
CA ASP A 56 -9.38 31.59 -23.11
C ASP A 56 -9.54 32.12 -24.57
N GLU A 57 -10.61 32.88 -24.81
CA GLU A 57 -10.92 33.44 -26.13
C GLU A 57 -9.82 34.38 -26.68
N ASP A 58 -9.02 34.94 -25.79
CA ASP A 58 -7.89 35.82 -26.14
C ASP A 58 -6.57 35.04 -26.30
N GLY A 59 -6.58 33.70 -26.19
CA GLY A 59 -5.41 32.83 -26.27
C GLY A 59 -4.54 32.88 -25.00
N LYS A 60 -5.04 33.39 -23.89
CA LYS A 60 -4.31 33.44 -22.62
C LYS A 60 -4.57 32.17 -21.82
N GLU A 61 -3.53 31.63 -21.21
CA GLU A 61 -3.65 30.47 -20.33
C GLU A 61 -4.45 30.80 -19.06
N GLN A 62 -5.46 29.98 -18.81
CA GLN A 62 -6.24 29.96 -17.58
C GLN A 62 -6.05 28.63 -16.87
N THR A 63 -5.95 28.66 -15.54
CA THR A 63 -5.72 27.47 -14.73
C THR A 63 -6.86 27.28 -13.74
N TYR A 64 -7.34 26.05 -13.62
CA TYR A 64 -8.41 25.66 -12.69
C TYR A 64 -8.05 24.40 -11.96
N GLU A 65 -8.49 24.29 -10.71
CA GLU A 65 -8.39 23.04 -9.97
C GLU A 65 -9.38 22.02 -10.53
N TYR A 66 -8.96 20.76 -10.59
CA TYR A 66 -9.91 19.68 -10.84
C TYR A 66 -10.88 19.56 -9.66
N PRO A 67 -12.14 19.22 -9.90
CA PRO A 67 -13.06 18.85 -8.83
C PRO A 67 -12.58 17.56 -8.14
N ILE A 68 -13.10 17.33 -6.93
CA ILE A 68 -12.93 16.04 -6.25
C ILE A 68 -13.66 14.96 -7.05
N VAL A 69 -12.96 13.87 -7.34
CA VAL A 69 -13.56 12.67 -7.92
C VAL A 69 -14.05 11.81 -6.77
N THR A 70 -15.35 11.61 -6.69
CA THR A 70 -15.98 10.88 -5.59
C THR A 70 -16.21 9.43 -5.95
N ASP A 71 -16.31 8.58 -4.93
CA ASP A 71 -16.66 7.16 -5.05
C ASP A 71 -15.72 6.34 -5.96
N VAL A 72 -14.44 6.71 -5.98
CA VAL A 72 -13.42 6.04 -6.80
C VAL A 72 -13.07 4.69 -6.20
N PRO A 73 -13.17 3.57 -6.96
CA PRO A 73 -12.74 2.25 -6.49
C PRO A 73 -11.22 2.23 -6.25
N VAL A 74 -10.82 1.68 -5.11
CA VAL A 74 -9.40 1.54 -4.78
C VAL A 74 -8.90 0.16 -5.18
N HIS A 75 -7.81 0.13 -5.93
CA HIS A 75 -7.15 -1.10 -6.33
C HIS A 75 -6.27 -1.64 -5.20
N PHE A 76 -6.57 -2.87 -4.76
CA PHE A 76 -5.68 -3.67 -3.92
C PHE A 76 -5.17 -4.88 -4.71
N PRO A 77 -3.87 -5.22 -4.63
CA PRO A 77 -3.35 -6.45 -5.23
C PRO A 77 -4.10 -7.66 -4.69
N ARG A 78 -4.79 -8.39 -5.55
CA ARG A 78 -5.53 -9.61 -5.17
C ARG A 78 -5.60 -10.62 -6.30
N GLY A 79 -5.63 -11.90 -5.95
CA GLY A 79 -5.77 -13.00 -6.89
C GLY A 79 -5.77 -14.35 -6.18
N GLY A 80 -6.45 -15.36 -6.73
CA GLY A 80 -6.47 -16.71 -6.17
C GLY A 80 -7.00 -16.82 -4.73
N GLY A 81 -7.84 -15.88 -4.29
CA GLY A 81 -8.32 -15.81 -2.92
C GLY A 81 -7.41 -15.06 -1.95
N ALA A 82 -6.20 -14.66 -2.38
CA ALA A 82 -5.28 -13.84 -1.58
C ALA A 82 -5.39 -12.35 -1.93
N TYR A 83 -5.04 -11.48 -0.97
CA TYR A 83 -5.01 -10.03 -1.17
C TYR A 83 -3.98 -9.36 -0.26
N ILE A 84 -3.56 -8.14 -0.65
CA ILE A 84 -2.81 -7.22 0.21
C ILE A 84 -3.68 -5.98 0.39
N HIS A 85 -4.02 -5.69 1.64
CA HIS A 85 -4.79 -4.50 1.99
C HIS A 85 -3.88 -3.45 2.62
N LEU A 86 -3.96 -2.22 2.12
CA LEU A 86 -3.26 -1.07 2.68
C LEU A 86 -4.26 -0.21 3.48
N PRO A 87 -3.90 0.25 4.69
CA PRO A 87 -4.75 1.12 5.50
C PRO A 87 -4.69 2.56 4.95
N ILE A 88 -5.50 2.83 3.94
CA ILE A 88 -5.53 4.14 3.28
C ILE A 88 -6.18 5.18 4.18
N ALA A 89 -5.60 6.38 4.23
CA ALA A 89 -6.06 7.51 5.00
C ALA A 89 -6.20 8.79 4.14
N ALA A 90 -6.93 9.77 4.66
CA ALA A 90 -6.95 11.10 4.06
C ALA A 90 -5.54 11.71 4.09
N GLY A 91 -5.13 12.29 2.97
CA GLY A 91 -3.78 12.81 2.75
C GLY A 91 -2.88 11.90 1.94
N ASP A 92 -3.19 10.60 1.82
CA ASP A 92 -2.40 9.66 1.03
C ASP A 92 -2.42 10.01 -0.46
N LEU A 93 -1.31 9.72 -1.12
CA LEU A 93 -1.16 9.94 -2.55
C LEU A 93 -1.55 8.68 -3.32
N VAL A 94 -2.34 8.89 -4.36
CA VAL A 94 -2.81 7.83 -5.26
C VAL A 94 -2.60 8.25 -6.72
N LEU A 95 -2.48 7.28 -7.60
CA LEU A 95 -2.57 7.49 -9.02
C LEU A 95 -3.99 7.13 -9.47
N LEU A 96 -4.74 8.10 -9.97
CA LEU A 96 -6.01 7.87 -10.65
C LEU A 96 -5.73 7.42 -12.07
N VAL A 97 -6.17 6.23 -12.43
CA VAL A 97 -6.08 5.70 -13.79
C VAL A 97 -7.48 5.66 -14.38
N CYS A 98 -7.71 6.45 -15.44
CA CYS A 98 -9.01 6.58 -16.06
C CYS A 98 -9.28 5.42 -17.02
N ALA A 99 -10.40 4.75 -16.83
CA ALA A 99 -10.79 3.62 -17.67
C ALA A 99 -11.15 4.08 -19.09
N GLN A 100 -10.93 3.21 -20.07
CA GLN A 100 -11.29 3.47 -21.48
C GLN A 100 -12.80 3.63 -21.68
N ARG A 101 -13.61 3.06 -20.80
CA ARG A 101 -15.06 3.07 -20.83
C ARG A 101 -15.62 3.39 -19.45
N SER A 102 -16.90 3.80 -19.42
CA SER A 102 -17.61 4.01 -18.16
C SER A 102 -17.56 2.74 -17.28
N LEU A 103 -17.27 2.96 -16.00
CA LEU A 103 -17.23 1.91 -14.98
C LEU A 103 -18.56 1.71 -14.25
N ASP A 104 -19.55 2.60 -14.41
CA ASP A 104 -20.78 2.61 -13.62
C ASP A 104 -21.44 1.23 -13.57
N ARG A 105 -21.79 0.68 -14.71
CA ARG A 105 -22.42 -0.65 -14.78
C ARG A 105 -21.50 -1.80 -14.40
N TYR A 106 -20.20 -1.67 -14.62
CA TYR A 106 -19.21 -2.68 -14.23
C TYR A 106 -19.15 -2.81 -12.70
N LEU A 107 -19.16 -1.69 -11.99
CA LEU A 107 -19.04 -1.64 -10.54
C LEU A 107 -20.29 -2.15 -9.79
N GLU A 108 -21.42 -2.26 -10.48
CA GLU A 108 -22.66 -2.87 -9.95
C GLU A 108 -22.69 -4.40 -10.07
N THR A 109 -21.69 -5.00 -10.72
CA THR A 109 -21.61 -6.44 -10.98
C THR A 109 -20.48 -7.11 -10.19
N ASP A 110 -20.37 -8.43 -10.32
CA ASP A 110 -19.22 -9.19 -9.81
C ASP A 110 -17.97 -9.09 -10.71
N GLY A 111 -18.05 -8.33 -11.81
CA GLY A 111 -16.94 -8.05 -12.73
C GLY A 111 -16.49 -9.22 -13.61
N LYS A 112 -17.23 -10.36 -13.63
CA LYS A 112 -16.82 -11.57 -14.36
C LYS A 112 -17.43 -11.71 -15.74
N GLN A 113 -18.46 -10.93 -16.04
CA GLN A 113 -19.20 -11.01 -17.30
C GLN A 113 -18.79 -9.88 -18.25
N VAL A 114 -18.95 -10.12 -19.55
CA VAL A 114 -18.83 -9.07 -20.55
C VAL A 114 -20.05 -8.15 -20.44
N ILE A 115 -19.81 -6.85 -20.30
CA ILE A 115 -20.84 -5.85 -20.04
C ILE A 115 -20.87 -4.83 -21.15
N ASP A 116 -22.06 -4.52 -21.64
CA ASP A 116 -22.28 -3.33 -22.45
C ASP A 116 -22.45 -2.13 -21.52
N THR A 117 -21.55 -1.17 -21.61
CA THR A 117 -21.56 0.03 -20.74
C THR A 117 -22.75 0.92 -21.00
N GLN A 118 -23.35 0.90 -22.20
CA GLN A 118 -24.45 1.77 -22.64
C GLN A 118 -24.16 3.27 -22.42
N ASP A 119 -22.87 3.62 -22.39
CA ASP A 119 -22.35 4.95 -22.18
C ASP A 119 -21.23 5.23 -23.18
N ALA A 120 -21.25 6.41 -23.79
CA ALA A 120 -20.27 6.82 -24.79
C ALA A 120 -18.98 7.42 -24.17
N ARG A 121 -18.95 7.68 -22.86
CA ARG A 121 -17.79 8.23 -22.15
C ARG A 121 -16.56 7.37 -22.40
N ARG A 122 -15.43 8.06 -22.61
CA ARG A 122 -14.11 7.44 -22.76
C ARG A 122 -13.09 8.26 -22.01
N HIS A 123 -12.20 7.58 -21.30
CA HIS A 123 -11.10 8.23 -20.58
C HIS A 123 -11.56 9.44 -19.76
N HIS A 124 -12.74 9.32 -19.15
CA HIS A 124 -13.31 10.36 -18.31
C HIS A 124 -12.80 10.22 -16.88
N PHE A 125 -12.51 11.32 -16.22
CA PHE A 125 -11.89 11.25 -14.89
C PHE A 125 -12.85 10.70 -13.80
N SER A 126 -14.17 10.72 -13.99
CA SER A 126 -15.13 10.05 -13.12
C SER A 126 -15.05 8.51 -13.20
N ASP A 127 -14.47 7.98 -14.28
CA ASP A 127 -14.29 6.55 -14.49
C ASP A 127 -12.87 6.11 -14.09
N ALA A 128 -12.35 6.67 -13.01
CA ALA A 128 -11.02 6.38 -12.52
C ALA A 128 -10.99 5.23 -11.52
N VAL A 129 -9.83 4.57 -11.43
CA VAL A 129 -9.46 3.62 -10.37
C VAL A 129 -8.25 4.19 -9.65
N ALA A 130 -8.26 4.20 -8.32
CA ALA A 130 -7.19 4.71 -7.50
C ALA A 130 -6.17 3.60 -7.18
N PHE A 131 -4.91 3.83 -7.53
CA PHE A 131 -3.77 2.99 -7.16
C PHE A 131 -2.99 3.70 -6.06
N ALA A 132 -2.95 3.12 -4.86
CA ALA A 132 -2.23 3.68 -3.73
C ALA A 132 -0.71 3.50 -3.85
N GLY A 133 0.04 4.32 -3.10
CA GLY A 133 1.50 4.18 -2.99
C GLY A 133 2.30 5.04 -3.95
N LEU A 134 1.73 6.14 -4.44
CA LEU A 134 2.49 7.10 -5.23
C LEU A 134 3.41 7.93 -4.33
N SER A 135 4.71 7.88 -4.60
CA SER A 135 5.73 8.62 -3.85
C SER A 135 6.21 9.85 -4.60
N THR A 136 6.59 10.89 -3.85
CA THR A 136 7.33 12.06 -4.37
C THR A 136 8.75 12.06 -3.81
N SER A 137 9.62 12.93 -4.31
CA SER A 137 10.97 13.08 -3.76
C SER A 137 10.99 13.51 -2.28
N LYS A 138 9.89 14.11 -1.79
CA LYS A 138 9.74 14.56 -0.40
C LYS A 138 8.92 13.61 0.48
N SER A 139 8.18 12.67 -0.12
CA SER A 139 7.36 11.67 0.57
C SER A 139 7.75 10.26 0.13
N LYS A 140 9.04 9.96 0.16
CA LYS A 140 9.58 8.62 -0.13
C LYS A 140 9.58 7.79 1.14
N ILE A 141 9.40 6.49 0.99
CA ILE A 141 9.58 5.52 2.06
C ILE A 141 11.07 5.41 2.39
N GLU A 142 11.44 5.56 3.67
CA GLU A 142 12.80 5.33 4.14
C GLU A 142 13.00 3.83 4.37
N LEU A 143 13.68 3.18 3.41
CA LEU A 143 13.91 1.73 3.44
C LEU A 143 15.02 1.39 4.44
N SER A 144 14.77 0.44 5.32
CA SER A 144 15.77 -0.10 6.26
C SER A 144 16.87 -0.90 5.56
N ASP A 145 16.55 -1.65 4.53
CA ASP A 145 17.50 -2.27 3.59
C ASP A 145 16.89 -2.30 2.17
N PRO A 146 17.46 -1.56 1.21
CA PRO A 146 16.92 -1.48 -0.16
C PRO A 146 17.11 -2.76 -0.99
N LYS A 147 17.83 -3.76 -0.49
CA LYS A 147 18.04 -5.05 -1.19
C LYS A 147 17.00 -6.11 -0.82
N ASP A 148 16.28 -5.88 0.28
CA ASP A 148 15.27 -6.81 0.77
C ASP A 148 13.91 -6.51 0.12
N LEU A 149 13.08 -7.55 -0.03
CA LEU A 149 11.65 -7.34 -0.17
C LEU A 149 11.08 -7.03 1.22
N ILE A 150 10.53 -5.84 1.38
CA ILE A 150 10.03 -5.35 2.67
C ILE A 150 8.51 -5.19 2.60
N VAL A 151 7.83 -5.71 3.61
CA VAL A 151 6.43 -5.40 3.92
C VAL A 151 6.40 -4.85 5.33
N GLY A 152 6.03 -3.58 5.50
CA GLY A 152 6.14 -2.94 6.80
C GLY A 152 5.32 -1.67 6.92
N LEU A 153 5.40 -1.06 8.09
CA LEU A 153 4.88 0.26 8.39
C LEU A 153 5.95 1.33 8.11
N GLU A 154 5.54 2.47 7.59
CA GLU A 154 6.47 3.56 7.22
C GLU A 154 7.28 4.12 8.41
N ASP A 155 6.74 4.00 9.63
CA ASP A 155 7.44 4.38 10.85
C ASP A 155 8.51 3.36 11.29
N GLY A 156 8.64 2.26 10.56
CA GLY A 156 9.62 1.20 10.81
C GLY A 156 9.39 0.40 12.10
N THR A 157 8.23 0.53 12.74
CA THR A 157 7.92 -0.20 14.00
C THR A 157 7.66 -1.68 13.77
N ALA A 158 7.17 -2.05 12.57
CA ALA A 158 6.96 -3.44 12.17
C ALA A 158 7.33 -3.65 10.69
N GLU A 159 8.17 -4.65 10.43
CA GLU A 159 8.67 -4.97 9.09
C GLU A 159 8.84 -6.49 8.94
N ILE A 160 8.49 -7.01 7.78
CA ILE A 160 8.84 -8.35 7.32
C ILE A 160 9.80 -8.21 6.16
N HIS A 161 10.99 -8.76 6.30
CA HIS A 161 12.01 -8.76 5.27
C HIS A 161 12.15 -10.14 4.66
N VAL A 162 12.18 -10.23 3.34
CA VAL A 162 12.62 -11.43 2.62
C VAL A 162 13.94 -11.09 1.96
N GLN A 163 15.01 -11.63 2.51
CA GLN A 163 16.37 -11.31 2.13
C GLN A 163 16.89 -12.14 0.94
N PRO A 164 17.77 -11.60 0.11
CA PRO A 164 18.52 -12.39 -0.83
C PRO A 164 19.24 -13.55 -0.12
N GLY A 165 19.05 -14.78 -0.61
CA GLY A 165 19.58 -15.98 0.06
C GLY A 165 18.56 -16.73 0.92
N GLY A 166 17.27 -16.30 0.90
CA GLY A 166 16.14 -17.09 1.43
C GLY A 166 15.91 -16.95 2.93
N LYS A 167 16.46 -15.93 3.58
CA LYS A 167 16.16 -15.63 4.99
C LYS A 167 14.92 -14.75 5.08
N VAL A 168 14.06 -15.02 6.06
CA VAL A 168 12.94 -14.16 6.43
C VAL A 168 13.21 -13.60 7.82
N PHE A 169 13.12 -12.29 7.94
CA PHE A 169 13.29 -11.57 9.19
C PHE A 169 12.00 -10.82 9.51
N VAL A 170 11.55 -10.90 10.77
CA VAL A 170 10.37 -10.18 11.26
C VAL A 170 10.80 -9.28 12.40
N LYS A 171 10.63 -7.97 12.21
CA LYS A 171 10.82 -6.92 13.21
C LYS A 171 9.44 -6.47 13.68
N ALA A 172 9.17 -6.62 14.96
CA ALA A 172 7.92 -6.18 15.57
C ALA A 172 8.09 -6.08 17.08
N GLY A 173 7.24 -5.30 17.75
CA GLY A 173 7.17 -5.27 19.22
C GLY A 173 6.72 -6.61 19.80
N SER A 174 5.80 -7.30 19.12
CA SER A 174 5.37 -8.67 19.45
C SER A 174 4.96 -9.41 18.18
N VAL A 175 5.17 -10.71 18.15
CA VAL A 175 4.71 -11.61 17.08
C VAL A 175 3.77 -12.64 17.73
N MET A 176 2.53 -12.70 17.26
CA MET A 176 1.52 -13.62 17.75
C MET A 176 1.25 -14.69 16.70
N LEU A 177 1.30 -15.97 17.11
CA LEU A 177 0.98 -17.10 16.24
C LEU A 177 -0.15 -17.91 16.89
N GLY A 178 -1.20 -18.18 16.15
CA GLY A 178 -2.31 -19.01 16.65
C GLY A 178 -3.58 -18.90 15.81
N ALA A 179 -4.54 -19.77 16.10
CA ALA A 179 -5.81 -19.88 15.37
C ALA A 179 -6.72 -18.65 15.54
N SER A 180 -6.59 -17.90 16.62
CA SER A 180 -7.36 -16.68 16.92
C SER A 180 -6.55 -15.39 16.78
N GLY A 181 -5.49 -15.44 16.03
CA GLY A 181 -4.52 -14.42 15.56
C GLY A 181 -4.43 -13.05 16.24
N LEU A 182 -5.49 -12.52 16.80
CA LEU A 182 -5.52 -11.18 17.41
C LEU A 182 -5.73 -11.19 18.93
N SER A 183 -5.96 -12.35 19.55
CA SER A 183 -6.30 -12.46 20.99
C SER A 183 -5.12 -12.67 21.94
N GLY A 184 -3.90 -12.67 21.45
CA GLY A 184 -2.71 -12.57 22.31
C GLY A 184 -2.27 -13.81 23.10
N ASP A 185 -2.98 -14.92 23.01
CA ASP A 185 -2.75 -16.10 23.87
C ASP A 185 -1.54 -16.96 23.46
N ASN A 186 -0.95 -16.71 22.28
CA ASN A 186 0.15 -17.50 21.71
C ASN A 186 1.34 -16.62 21.33
N ALA A 187 1.87 -15.85 22.27
CA ALA A 187 3.08 -15.09 22.04
C ALA A 187 4.30 -16.01 21.84
N LEU A 188 5.10 -15.75 20.82
CA LEU A 188 6.40 -16.40 20.66
C LEU A 188 7.32 -16.01 21.81
N VAL A 189 7.82 -17.01 22.53
CA VAL A 189 8.86 -16.78 23.53
C VAL A 189 10.16 -16.40 22.81
N ARG A 190 10.69 -15.21 23.10
CA ARG A 190 11.97 -14.78 22.54
C ARG A 190 13.08 -15.67 23.06
N ASN A 191 14.01 -16.03 22.19
CA ASN A 191 15.12 -16.91 22.52
C ASN A 191 15.88 -16.47 23.78
N LYS A 192 16.10 -15.17 23.97
CA LYS A 192 16.77 -14.64 25.17
C LYS A 192 16.02 -14.97 26.47
N GLU A 193 14.71 -14.86 26.48
CA GLU A 193 13.87 -15.17 27.64
C GLU A 193 13.82 -16.67 27.91
N PHE A 194 13.71 -17.48 26.85
CA PHE A 194 13.79 -18.93 26.97
C PHE A 194 15.16 -19.38 27.48
N GLN A 195 16.25 -18.83 26.98
CA GLN A 195 17.60 -19.12 27.46
C GLN A 195 17.78 -18.74 28.94
N ALA A 196 17.20 -17.60 29.39
CA ALA A 196 17.24 -17.21 30.79
C ALA A 196 16.47 -18.20 31.67
N LEU A 197 15.30 -18.68 31.20
CA LEU A 197 14.52 -19.72 31.92
C LEU A 197 15.31 -21.03 32.00
N VAL A 198 15.89 -21.50 30.91
CA VAL A 198 16.70 -22.73 30.89
C VAL A 198 17.90 -22.61 31.82
N LYS A 199 18.59 -21.44 31.82
CA LYS A 199 19.71 -21.20 32.74
C LYS A 199 19.27 -21.21 34.19
N ALA A 200 18.14 -20.57 34.53
CA ALA A 200 17.57 -20.58 35.88
C ALA A 200 17.17 -21.99 36.32
N PHE A 201 16.55 -22.77 35.42
CA PHE A 201 16.16 -24.14 35.66
C PHE A 201 17.38 -25.05 35.94
N ASN A 202 18.43 -24.92 35.13
CA ASN A 202 19.64 -25.72 35.30
C ASN A 202 20.47 -25.32 36.52
N ALA A 203 20.27 -24.13 37.05
CA ALA A 203 20.99 -23.61 38.21
C ALA A 203 20.24 -23.81 39.56
N HIS A 204 18.95 -24.19 39.52
CA HIS A 204 18.21 -24.37 40.76
C HIS A 204 18.68 -25.60 41.51
N VAL A 205 18.72 -25.48 42.86
CA VAL A 205 19.09 -26.52 43.79
C VAL A 205 18.03 -26.67 44.88
N HIS A 206 17.84 -27.86 45.38
CA HIS A 206 16.94 -28.12 46.50
C HIS A 206 17.74 -28.19 47.80
N ALA A 207 17.24 -27.59 48.85
CA ALA A 207 17.77 -27.78 50.21
C ALA A 207 17.47 -29.20 50.69
N THR A 208 18.51 -29.95 51.05
CA THR A 208 18.37 -31.29 51.65
C THR A 208 18.83 -31.24 53.11
N GLY A 209 18.44 -32.20 53.92
CA GLY A 209 18.82 -32.29 55.34
C GLY A 209 20.36 -32.40 55.56
N THR A 210 21.12 -32.66 54.50
CA THR A 210 22.59 -32.77 54.50
C THR A 210 23.31 -31.66 53.70
N GLY A 211 22.56 -30.61 53.28
CA GLY A 211 23.07 -29.50 52.46
C GLY A 211 22.31 -29.34 51.16
N PRO A 212 22.60 -28.31 50.36
CA PRO A 212 21.99 -28.11 49.03
C PRO A 212 22.34 -29.26 48.10
N SER A 213 21.36 -29.77 47.33
CA SER A 213 21.60 -30.73 46.27
C SER A 213 22.49 -30.13 45.18
N SER A 214 23.27 -30.96 44.49
CA SER A 214 23.92 -30.50 43.26
C SER A 214 22.86 -30.10 42.22
N SER A 215 23.22 -29.17 41.35
CA SER A 215 22.42 -28.90 40.13
C SER A 215 22.10 -30.21 39.42
N PRO A 216 20.92 -30.31 38.79
CA PRO A 216 20.52 -31.54 38.09
C PRO A 216 21.62 -31.92 37.07
N THR A 217 22.32 -33.05 37.30
CA THR A 217 23.44 -33.50 36.51
C THR A 217 23.03 -34.23 35.22
N SER A 218 21.76 -34.52 35.05
CA SER A 218 21.23 -35.12 33.84
C SER A 218 19.81 -34.70 33.59
N VAL A 219 19.65 -33.64 32.79
CA VAL A 219 18.46 -33.56 31.97
C VAL A 219 18.75 -34.50 30.79
N PRO A 220 17.99 -35.60 30.59
CA PRO A 220 18.08 -36.36 29.37
C PRO A 220 17.79 -35.39 28.20
N ASN A 221 18.70 -35.17 27.33
CA ASN A 221 18.73 -34.08 26.37
C ASN A 221 18.85 -32.66 26.99
N GLN A 222 20.08 -32.31 27.37
CA GLN A 222 20.38 -30.88 27.43
C GLN A 222 19.93 -30.25 26.11
N VAL A 223 18.94 -29.38 26.17
CA VAL A 223 18.66 -28.51 25.04
C VAL A 223 19.97 -27.78 24.81
N PRO A 224 20.69 -28.02 23.69
CA PRO A 224 21.97 -27.38 23.47
C PRO A 224 21.72 -25.88 23.53
N VAL A 225 22.40 -25.20 24.46
CA VAL A 225 22.47 -23.75 24.46
C VAL A 225 23.24 -23.42 23.19
N VAL A 226 22.54 -23.14 22.11
CA VAL A 226 23.16 -22.72 20.86
C VAL A 226 23.84 -21.41 21.16
N ALA A 227 25.17 -21.43 21.12
CA ALA A 227 26.01 -20.30 21.52
C ALA A 227 25.83 -19.05 20.62
N GLU A 228 25.17 -19.21 19.48
CA GLU A 228 24.76 -18.10 18.62
C GLU A 228 23.26 -18.20 18.40
N ALA A 229 22.56 -17.14 18.79
CA ALA A 229 21.15 -16.98 18.60
C ALA A 229 20.83 -16.98 17.09
N SER A 230 20.50 -18.15 16.56
CA SER A 230 19.75 -18.21 15.31
C SER A 230 18.40 -17.57 15.58
N THR A 231 18.14 -16.39 15.01
CA THR A 231 16.84 -15.73 15.00
C THR A 231 15.85 -16.48 14.10
N THR A 232 16.13 -17.72 13.75
CA THR A 232 15.35 -18.52 12.83
C THR A 232 14.33 -19.33 13.61
N VAL A 233 13.08 -18.96 13.51
CA VAL A 233 11.93 -19.76 13.98
C VAL A 233 11.54 -20.70 12.85
N TYR A 234 11.70 -22.02 13.04
CA TYR A 234 11.16 -23.02 12.13
C TYR A 234 9.74 -23.38 12.60
N ALA A 235 8.72 -22.96 11.84
CA ALA A 235 7.39 -23.58 11.91
C ALA A 235 7.34 -24.74 10.91
N LYS A 236 6.97 -25.93 11.37
CA LYS A 236 6.56 -27.05 10.50
C LYS A 236 5.07 -26.95 10.25
#